data_742a648776fa13587bfd347d87e8abc3
#
_entry.id   742a648776fa13587bfd347d87e8abc3
#
_cell.length_a   1.000
_cell.length_b   1.000
_cell.length_c   1.000
_cell.angle_alpha   90.00
_cell.angle_beta   90.00
_cell.angle_gamma   90.00
#
_symmetry.space_group_name_H-M   'P 1'
#
loop_
_entity.id
_entity.type
_entity.pdbx_description
1 polymer ?
#
loop_
_entity_poly.entity_id
_entity_poly.type
_entity_poly.pdbx_seq_one_letter_code
_entity_poly.pdbx_strand_id
1 'polypeptide(L)'
;AGLIGGIGGEKCRTAAAHAIHNALTQLQPKKKPLHGEIVGVGILIQLKLEEIKNDNKLADQSIKQLVKFMKKLDLPTTIGELGIDIFDNNNLERIADFTCRKESEIHFLPFSVNPDDIVKTITIFEGQKITI
;
A
#
# COMPACT_ATOMS: atom_id res chain seq x y z
N ALA A 1 -3.14 -17.16 10.22
CA ALA A 1 -1.99 -16.36 9.85
C ALA A 1 -0.74 -17.22 9.73
N GLY A 2 -0.40 -17.96 10.74
CA GLY A 2 0.81 -18.76 10.73
C GLY A 2 0.88 -19.77 9.62
N LEU A 3 -0.23 -20.31 9.25
CA LEU A 3 -0.29 -21.31 8.19
C LEU A 3 0.16 -20.79 6.86
N ILE A 4 -0.34 -19.62 6.55
CA ILE A 4 -0.01 -18.98 5.28
C ILE A 4 1.41 -18.48 5.34
N GLY A 5 1.81 -18.01 6.49
CA GLY A 5 3.17 -17.59 6.71
C GLY A 5 4.18 -18.69 6.47
N GLY A 6 3.77 -19.93 6.58
CA GLY A 6 4.67 -21.06 6.37
C GLY A 6 5.23 -21.13 4.97
N ILE A 7 4.51 -20.60 3.98
CA ILE A 7 4.96 -20.64 2.60
C ILE A 7 5.38 -19.25 2.15
N GLY A 8 6.66 -18.98 2.17
CA GLY A 8 7.17 -17.66 1.88
C GLY A 8 7.16 -16.75 3.08
N GLY A 9 6.54 -17.20 4.17
CA GLY A 9 6.55 -16.51 5.44
C GLY A 9 5.75 -15.22 5.45
N GLU A 10 5.81 -14.55 6.57
CA GLU A 10 5.19 -13.25 6.74
C GLU A 10 5.80 -12.21 5.81
N LYS A 11 7.04 -12.43 5.37
CA LYS A 11 7.71 -11.53 4.44
C LYS A 11 6.94 -11.37 3.14
N CYS A 12 6.36 -12.46 2.63
CA CYS A 12 5.56 -12.36 1.42
C CYS A 12 4.26 -11.62 1.65
N ARG A 13 3.62 -11.83 2.80
CA ARG A 13 2.31 -11.23 3.08
C ARG A 13 2.37 -9.74 3.29
N THR A 14 3.46 -9.23 3.86
CA THR A 14 3.56 -7.82 4.23
C THR A 14 4.63 -7.07 3.44
N ALA A 15 5.23 -7.72 2.46
CA ALA A 15 6.36 -7.14 1.73
C ALA A 15 6.00 -5.80 1.09
N ALA A 16 4.88 -5.74 0.38
CA ALA A 16 4.47 -4.49 -0.27
C ALA A 16 4.07 -3.43 0.75
N ALA A 17 3.36 -3.84 1.82
CA ALA A 17 2.96 -2.90 2.86
C ALA A 17 4.19 -2.27 3.53
N HIS A 18 5.22 -3.06 3.83
CA HIS A 18 6.47 -2.57 4.40
C HIS A 18 7.20 -1.64 3.45
N ALA A 19 7.31 -2.04 2.19
CA ALA A 19 8.01 -1.23 1.19
C ALA A 19 7.31 0.10 0.98
N ILE A 20 5.99 0.10 0.93
CA ILE A 20 5.20 1.33 0.76
C ILE A 20 5.29 2.19 2.01
N HIS A 21 5.20 1.59 3.19
CA HIS A 21 5.39 2.31 4.45
C HIS A 21 6.72 3.06 4.45
N ASN A 22 7.80 2.38 4.10
CA ASN A 22 9.12 2.98 4.07
C ASN A 22 9.19 4.12 3.06
N ALA A 23 8.56 3.94 1.89
CA ALA A 23 8.53 5.00 0.88
C ALA A 23 7.75 6.22 1.36
N LEU A 24 6.62 6.01 2.02
CA LEU A 24 5.80 7.12 2.52
C LEU A 24 6.53 7.90 3.61
N THR A 25 7.29 7.22 4.47
CA THR A 25 8.03 7.89 5.52
C THR A 25 9.15 8.76 4.95
N GLN A 26 9.69 8.43 3.77
CA GLN A 26 10.72 9.24 3.13
C GLN A 26 10.20 10.59 2.63
N LEU A 27 8.91 10.72 2.41
CA LEU A 27 8.31 11.94 1.87
C LEU A 27 8.05 13.01 2.92
N GLN A 28 8.25 12.70 4.18
CA GLN A 28 8.05 13.64 5.30
C GLN A 28 6.68 14.34 5.21
N PRO A 29 5.59 13.61 5.44
CA PRO A 29 4.25 14.19 5.31
C PRO A 29 4.05 15.39 6.21
N LYS A 30 3.26 16.37 5.76
CA LYS A 30 2.99 17.60 6.50
C LYS A 30 2.37 17.32 7.86
N LYS A 31 1.45 16.37 7.91
CA LYS A 31 0.95 15.83 9.17
C LYS A 31 1.93 14.75 9.59
N LYS A 32 2.14 14.60 10.88
CA LYS A 32 2.98 13.50 11.38
C LYS A 32 2.09 12.32 11.71
N PRO A 33 1.75 11.48 10.72
CA PRO A 33 0.87 10.35 10.97
C PRO A 33 1.55 9.34 11.88
N LEU A 34 0.73 8.62 12.63
CA LEU A 34 1.22 7.54 13.46
C LEU A 34 1.68 6.39 12.57
N HIS A 35 2.65 5.61 13.07
CA HIS A 35 3.16 4.45 12.35
C HIS A 35 2.04 3.52 11.88
N GLY A 36 1.09 3.22 12.78
CA GLY A 36 -0.03 2.35 12.43
C GLY A 36 -0.93 2.91 11.33
N GLU A 37 -1.06 4.24 11.25
CA GLU A 37 -1.83 4.87 10.19
C GLU A 37 -1.19 4.65 8.83
N ILE A 38 0.14 4.80 8.75
CA ILE A 38 0.87 4.58 7.51
C ILE A 38 0.82 3.10 7.12
N VAL A 39 0.98 2.21 8.09
CA VAL A 39 0.92 0.76 7.84
C VAL A 39 -0.45 0.38 7.31
N GLY A 40 -1.52 0.92 7.88
CA GLY A 40 -2.88 0.62 7.43
C GLY A 40 -3.08 0.98 5.96
N VAL A 41 -2.67 2.19 5.56
CA VAL A 41 -2.75 2.61 4.17
C VAL A 41 -1.87 1.71 3.28
N GLY A 42 -0.68 1.34 3.77
CA GLY A 42 0.20 0.44 3.05
C GLY A 42 -0.43 -0.92 2.78
N ILE A 43 -1.15 -1.45 3.75
CA ILE A 43 -1.87 -2.72 3.58
C ILE A 43 -2.96 -2.61 2.52
N LEU A 44 -3.70 -1.51 2.53
CA LEU A 44 -4.73 -1.28 1.51
C LEU A 44 -4.13 -1.23 0.11
N ILE A 45 -3.00 -0.57 -0.04
CA ILE A 45 -2.31 -0.48 -1.32
C ILE A 45 -1.79 -1.85 -1.75
N GLN A 46 -1.26 -2.63 -0.81
CA GLN A 46 -0.82 -3.99 -1.11
C GLN A 46 -1.98 -4.85 -1.62
N LEU A 47 -3.14 -4.77 -0.98
CA LEU A 47 -4.31 -5.52 -1.42
C LEU A 47 -4.72 -5.10 -2.83
N LYS A 48 -4.64 -3.81 -3.13
CA LYS A 48 -4.96 -3.31 -4.47
C LYS A 48 -3.97 -3.83 -5.49
N LEU A 49 -2.69 -3.87 -5.14
CA LEU A 49 -1.65 -4.42 -6.00
C LEU A 49 -1.91 -5.90 -6.30
N GLU A 50 -2.28 -6.67 -5.30
CA GLU A 50 -2.60 -8.09 -5.48
C GLU A 50 -3.82 -8.26 -6.39
N GLU A 51 -4.82 -7.41 -6.25
CA GLU A 51 -6.00 -7.45 -7.13
C GLU A 51 -5.60 -7.21 -8.58
N ILE A 52 -4.76 -6.21 -8.82
CA ILE A 52 -4.37 -5.81 -10.17
C ILE A 52 -3.38 -6.81 -10.79
N LYS A 53 -2.34 -7.20 -10.05
CA LYS A 53 -1.26 -8.01 -10.60
C LYS A 53 -1.54 -9.51 -10.55
N ASN A 54 -2.28 -9.94 -9.57
CA ASN A 54 -2.49 -11.37 -9.32
C ASN A 54 -3.95 -11.79 -9.51
N ASP A 55 -4.78 -10.89 -10.02
CA ASP A 55 -6.21 -11.12 -10.27
C ASP A 55 -6.91 -11.74 -9.06
N ASN A 56 -6.57 -11.25 -7.88
CA ASN A 56 -7.14 -11.77 -6.64
C ASN A 56 -8.46 -11.06 -6.34
N LYS A 57 -9.57 -11.72 -6.68
CA LYS A 57 -10.91 -11.14 -6.51
C LYS A 57 -11.28 -10.96 -5.05
N LEU A 58 -10.71 -11.76 -4.16
CA LEU A 58 -10.97 -11.63 -2.72
C LEU A 58 -10.34 -10.37 -2.15
N ALA A 59 -9.32 -9.83 -2.81
CA ALA A 59 -8.66 -8.61 -2.34
C ALA A 59 -9.62 -7.43 -2.33
N ASP A 60 -10.53 -7.33 -3.30
CA ASP A 60 -11.51 -6.25 -3.32
C ASP A 60 -12.41 -6.26 -2.09
N GLN A 61 -12.90 -7.44 -1.70
CA GLN A 61 -13.69 -7.57 -0.48
C GLN A 61 -12.89 -7.22 0.77
N SER A 62 -11.65 -7.67 0.81
CA SER A 62 -10.76 -7.37 1.93
C SER A 62 -10.51 -5.88 2.07
N ILE A 63 -10.31 -5.18 0.94
CA ILE A 63 -10.14 -3.73 0.92
C ILE A 63 -11.37 -3.06 1.52
N LYS A 64 -12.56 -3.43 1.05
CA LYS A 64 -13.80 -2.83 1.52
C LYS A 64 -14.02 -3.03 3.02
N GLN A 65 -13.76 -4.25 3.50
CA GLN A 65 -13.91 -4.56 4.90
C GLN A 65 -12.92 -3.79 5.77
N LEU A 66 -11.66 -3.70 5.32
CA LEU A 66 -10.63 -3.00 6.06
C LEU A 66 -10.89 -1.50 6.07
N VAL A 67 -11.29 -0.92 4.94
CA VAL A 67 -11.64 0.50 4.86
C VAL A 67 -12.79 0.82 5.81
N LYS A 68 -13.81 -0.02 5.83
CA LYS A 68 -14.94 0.17 6.73
C LYS A 68 -14.49 0.19 8.20
N PHE A 69 -13.63 -0.76 8.56
CA PHE A 69 -13.08 -0.84 9.92
C PHE A 69 -12.24 0.40 10.25
N MET A 70 -11.38 0.81 9.34
CA MET A 70 -10.51 1.96 9.54
C MET A 70 -11.30 3.26 9.68
N LYS A 71 -12.34 3.44 8.86
CA LYS A 71 -13.21 4.62 8.96
C LYS A 71 -13.96 4.65 10.29
N LYS A 72 -14.35 3.49 10.78
CA LYS A 72 -15.02 3.39 12.07
C LYS A 72 -14.13 3.86 13.21
N LEU A 73 -12.82 3.72 13.06
CA LEU A 73 -11.83 4.16 14.03
C LEU A 73 -11.24 5.53 13.71
N ASP A 74 -11.79 6.22 12.73
CA ASP A 74 -11.32 7.54 12.30
C ASP A 74 -9.87 7.51 11.79
N LEU A 75 -9.48 6.41 11.15
CA LEU A 75 -8.13 6.27 10.62
C LEU A 75 -8.07 6.71 9.15
N PRO A 76 -6.92 7.23 8.70
CA PRO A 76 -6.75 7.55 7.28
C PRO A 76 -6.84 6.29 6.43
N THR A 77 -7.49 6.42 5.27
CA THR A 77 -7.63 5.30 4.32
C THR A 77 -7.01 5.60 2.97
N THR A 78 -6.40 6.78 2.80
CA THR A 78 -5.72 7.15 1.55
C THR A 78 -4.39 7.83 1.88
N ILE A 79 -3.52 7.91 0.88
CA ILE A 79 -2.26 8.64 1.03
C ILE A 79 -2.54 10.12 1.26
N GLY A 80 -3.55 10.66 0.59
CA GLY A 80 -3.94 12.06 0.78
C GLY A 80 -4.33 12.36 2.22
N GLU A 81 -5.04 11.45 2.86
CA GLU A 81 -5.44 11.62 4.25
C GLU A 81 -4.26 11.56 5.22
N LEU A 82 -3.16 10.95 4.81
CA LEU A 82 -1.92 10.99 5.59
C LEU A 82 -1.20 12.33 5.50
N GLY A 83 -1.65 13.21 4.60
CA GLY A 83 -1.02 14.51 4.41
C GLY A 83 0.00 14.55 3.28
N ILE A 84 -0.04 13.59 2.38
CA ILE A 84 0.85 13.49 1.23
C ILE A 84 0.04 13.66 -0.05
N ASP A 85 0.41 14.66 -0.87
CA ASP A 85 -0.20 14.84 -2.19
C ASP A 85 0.64 14.08 -3.20
N ILE A 86 0.09 13.01 -3.77
CA ILE A 86 0.83 12.17 -4.71
C ILE A 86 1.12 12.87 -6.04
N PHE A 87 0.41 13.96 -6.34
CA PHE A 87 0.60 14.69 -7.58
C PHE A 87 1.57 15.87 -7.43
N ASP A 88 2.09 16.09 -6.24
CA ASP A 88 3.00 17.20 -5.97
C ASP A 88 4.45 16.71 -5.89
N ASN A 89 5.40 17.52 -6.36
CA ASN A 89 6.85 17.27 -6.23
C ASN A 89 7.29 15.88 -6.70
N ASN A 90 6.62 15.30 -7.68
CA ASN A 90 6.90 13.93 -8.16
C ASN A 90 6.79 12.88 -7.07
N ASN A 91 5.94 13.13 -6.10
CA ASN A 91 5.78 12.20 -4.96
C ASN A 91 5.42 10.80 -5.41
N LEU A 92 4.53 10.67 -6.39
CA LEU A 92 4.11 9.37 -6.88
C LEU A 92 5.30 8.58 -7.45
N GLU A 93 6.11 9.24 -8.26
CA GLU A 93 7.31 8.60 -8.83
C GLU A 93 8.33 8.26 -7.75
N ARG A 94 8.49 9.14 -6.77
CA ARG A 94 9.40 8.90 -5.66
C ARG A 94 8.96 7.69 -4.82
N ILE A 95 7.65 7.57 -4.58
CA ILE A 95 7.11 6.41 -3.90
C ILE A 95 7.39 5.13 -4.69
N ALA A 96 7.12 5.18 -6.00
CA ALA A 96 7.30 4.01 -6.85
C ALA A 96 8.77 3.58 -6.91
N ASP A 97 9.67 4.53 -7.11
CA ASP A 97 11.09 4.23 -7.20
C ASP A 97 11.64 3.69 -5.89
N PHE A 98 11.27 4.31 -4.78
CA PHE A 98 11.74 3.85 -3.48
C PHE A 98 11.18 2.48 -3.13
N THR A 99 9.89 2.25 -3.44
CA THR A 99 9.24 0.97 -3.18
C THR A 99 9.90 -0.17 -3.96
N CYS A 100 10.33 0.12 -5.18
CA CYS A 100 10.92 -0.89 -6.06
C CYS A 100 12.45 -0.90 -6.07
N ARG A 101 13.10 -0.17 -5.16
CA ARG A 101 14.55 -0.18 -5.10
C ARG A 101 15.08 -1.59 -4.87
N LYS A 102 16.31 -1.84 -5.25
CA LYS A 102 16.92 -3.17 -5.26
C LYS A 102 16.80 -3.89 -3.91
N GLU A 103 16.95 -3.16 -2.82
CA GLU A 103 16.94 -3.71 -1.45
C GLU A 103 15.53 -3.86 -0.88
N SER A 104 14.51 -3.48 -1.65
CA SER A 104 13.15 -3.43 -1.13
C SER A 104 12.55 -4.81 -0.90
N GLU A 105 11.74 -4.90 0.13
CA GLU A 105 10.98 -6.10 0.44
C GLU A 105 9.93 -6.43 -0.60
N ILE A 106 9.60 -5.48 -1.50
CA ILE A 106 8.63 -5.70 -2.57
C ILE A 106 9.01 -6.92 -3.42
N HIS A 107 10.29 -7.24 -3.51
CA HIS A 107 10.78 -8.35 -4.30
C HIS A 107 10.55 -9.72 -3.65
N PHE A 108 10.03 -9.75 -2.43
CA PHE A 108 9.63 -10.99 -1.78
C PHE A 108 8.23 -11.45 -2.21
N LEU A 109 7.51 -10.63 -2.97
CA LEU A 109 6.20 -11.02 -3.47
C LEU A 109 6.31 -12.14 -4.50
N PRO A 110 5.28 -12.99 -4.63
CA PRO A 110 5.31 -14.09 -5.59
C PRO A 110 5.13 -13.65 -7.05
N PHE A 111 5.07 -12.36 -7.32
CA PHE A 111 4.96 -11.81 -8.66
C PHE A 111 5.88 -10.61 -8.79
N SER A 112 6.29 -10.30 -10.02
CA SER A 112 7.16 -9.17 -10.30
C SER A 112 6.43 -7.85 -10.16
N VAL A 113 7.08 -6.87 -9.54
CA VAL A 113 6.56 -5.52 -9.40
C VAL A 113 7.63 -4.54 -9.83
N ASN A 114 7.30 -3.66 -10.77
CA ASN A 114 8.18 -2.58 -11.20
C ASN A 114 7.57 -1.23 -10.82
N PRO A 115 8.33 -0.12 -10.96
CA PRO A 115 7.79 1.20 -10.59
C PRO A 115 6.49 1.57 -11.28
N ASP A 116 6.32 1.20 -12.56
CA ASP A 116 5.08 1.48 -13.27
C ASP A 116 3.88 0.79 -12.64
N ASP A 117 4.08 -0.42 -12.13
CA ASP A 117 3.03 -1.15 -11.42
C ASP A 117 2.58 -0.38 -10.18
N ILE A 118 3.53 0.18 -9.44
CA ILE A 118 3.22 0.94 -8.23
C ILE A 118 2.50 2.24 -8.58
N VAL A 119 2.98 2.96 -9.61
CA VAL A 119 2.32 4.19 -10.08
C VAL A 119 0.88 3.90 -10.45
N LYS A 120 0.65 2.86 -11.25
CA LYS A 120 -0.68 2.48 -11.69
C LYS A 120 -1.58 2.12 -10.51
N THR A 121 -1.07 1.30 -9.60
CA THR A 121 -1.82 0.84 -8.44
C THR A 121 -2.24 2.01 -7.55
N ILE A 122 -1.31 2.90 -7.24
CA ILE A 122 -1.60 4.04 -6.37
C ILE A 122 -2.56 5.01 -7.06
N THR A 123 -2.39 5.25 -8.35
CA THR A 123 -3.26 6.14 -9.10
C THR A 123 -4.70 5.63 -9.06
N ILE A 124 -4.90 4.34 -9.29
CA ILE A 124 -6.22 3.71 -9.22
C ILE A 124 -6.75 3.77 -7.79
N PHE A 125 -5.92 3.44 -6.82
CA PHE A 125 -6.32 3.40 -5.41
C PHE A 125 -6.78 4.77 -4.92
N GLU A 126 -6.00 5.81 -5.19
CA GLU A 126 -6.35 7.17 -4.75
C GLU A 126 -7.56 7.73 -5.51
N GLY A 127 -7.73 7.32 -6.76
CA GLY A 127 -8.85 7.76 -7.57
C GLY A 127 -10.16 7.07 -7.26
N GLN A 128 -10.12 5.93 -6.58
CA GLN A 128 -11.32 5.20 -6.18
C GLN A 128 -11.85 5.73 -4.87
N LYS A 129 -13.04 6.30 -4.92
CA LYS A 129 -13.75 6.59 -3.67
C LYS A 129 -14.42 5.30 -3.25
N ILE A 130 -13.85 4.66 -2.27
CA ILE A 130 -14.44 3.44 -1.73
C ILE A 130 -15.61 3.84 -0.85
N THR A 131 -16.81 3.63 -1.36
CA THR A 131 -18.05 3.97 -0.66
C THR A 131 -18.52 2.74 0.10
N ILE A 132 -18.73 2.92 1.36
CA ILE A 132 -19.22 1.85 2.23
C ILE A 132 -20.45 2.32 2.96
#